data_07efaea036280107080479b915b9df24
#
_entry.id   07efaea036280107080479b915b9df24
#
_cell.length_a   1.000
_cell.length_b   1.000
_cell.length_c   1.000
_cell.angle_alpha   90.00
_cell.angle_beta   90.00
_cell.angle_gamma   90.00
#
_symmetry.space_group_name_H-M   'P 1'
#
loop_
_entity.id
_entity.type
_entity.pdbx_description
1 polymer ?
#
loop_
_entity_poly.entity_id
_entity_poly.type
_entity_poly.pdbx_seq_one_letter_code
_entity_poly.pdbx_strand_id
1 'polypeptide(L)' 'MLKNRKELGKVIRILNPTTIVVETSETRLKTGDFVEVYTLGDELKSLDGKSLGRIPIIKDKLQIIQVENGYILCSK' A
#
# COMPACT_ATOMS: atom_id res chain seq x y z
N MET A 1 0.35 -1.25 -21.60
CA MET A 1 0.52 -0.02 -20.82
C MET A 1 0.43 -0.33 -19.35
N LEU A 2 1.39 0.12 -18.59
CA LEU A 2 1.40 -0.10 -17.15
C LEU A 2 0.45 0.88 -16.47
N LYS A 3 -0.41 0.35 -15.61
CA LYS A 3 -1.25 1.20 -14.76
C LYS A 3 -0.38 1.76 -13.64
N ASN A 4 -0.51 3.04 -13.38
CA ASN A 4 0.09 3.63 -12.20
C ASN A 4 -0.62 3.09 -10.96
N ARG A 5 0.14 2.58 -10.00
CA ARG A 5 -0.41 2.17 -8.73
C ARG A 5 -0.72 3.41 -7.91
N LYS A 6 -1.97 3.51 -7.48
CA LYS A 6 -2.35 4.60 -6.60
C LYS A 6 -2.01 4.20 -5.17
N GLU A 7 -1.20 5.03 -4.52
CA GLU A 7 -0.88 4.84 -3.11
C GLU A 7 -2.07 5.31 -2.27
N LEU A 8 -2.68 4.41 -1.51
CA LEU A 8 -3.79 4.73 -0.63
C LEU A 8 -3.34 5.42 0.64
N GLY A 9 -2.16 5.07 1.14
CA GLY A 9 -1.67 5.60 2.38
C GLY A 9 -0.40 4.89 2.81
N LYS A 10 -0.04 5.07 4.07
CA LYS A 10 1.18 4.51 4.64
C LYS A 10 0.88 3.69 5.88
N VAL A 11 1.58 2.57 6.02
CA VAL A 11 1.53 1.78 7.25
C VAL A 11 2.20 2.58 8.35
N ILE A 12 1.43 2.91 9.40
CA ILE A 12 1.97 3.71 10.51
C ILE A 12 2.13 2.89 11.78
N ARG A 13 1.53 1.71 11.86
CA ARG A 13 1.64 0.87 13.03
C ARG A 13 1.32 -0.58 12.71
N ILE A 14 2.01 -1.50 13.37
CA ILE A 14 1.70 -2.92 13.35
C ILE A 14 1.12 -3.25 14.74
N LEU A 15 -0.17 -3.64 14.78
CA LEU A 15 -0.83 -3.97 16.03
C LEU A 15 -0.49 -5.38 16.50
N ASN A 16 -0.41 -6.31 15.55
CA ASN A 16 -0.04 -7.70 15.81
C ASN A 16 0.44 -8.30 14.48
N PRO A 17 0.90 -9.56 14.43
CA PRO A 17 1.47 -10.13 13.22
C PRO A 17 0.54 -10.15 12.00
N THR A 18 -0.77 -10.01 12.19
CA THR A 18 -1.73 -10.06 11.09
C THR A 18 -2.50 -8.77 10.86
N THR A 19 -2.33 -7.76 11.72
CA THR A 19 -3.13 -6.54 11.65
C THR A 19 -2.26 -5.29 11.67
N ILE A 20 -2.49 -4.40 10.71
CA ILE A 20 -1.76 -3.15 10.59
C ILE A 20 -2.72 -1.97 10.57
N VAL A 21 -2.20 -0.79 10.93
CA VAL A 21 -2.90 0.48 10.81
C VAL A 21 -2.30 1.23 9.64
N VAL A 22 -3.16 1.69 8.73
CA VAL A 22 -2.76 2.46 7.56
C VAL A 22 -3.37 3.84 7.65
N GLU A 23 -2.52 4.86 7.63
CA GLU A 23 -2.97 6.25 7.54
C GLU A 23 -3.37 6.53 6.10
N THR A 24 -4.58 7.05 5.90
CA THR A 24 -5.09 7.33 4.57
C THR A 24 -6.07 8.50 4.62
N SER A 25 -6.09 9.29 3.55
CA SER A 25 -7.10 10.32 3.33
C SER A 25 -8.20 9.87 2.36
N GLU A 26 -8.11 8.63 1.86
CA GLU A 26 -9.12 8.11 0.94
C GLU A 26 -10.42 7.83 1.67
N THR A 27 -11.53 8.37 1.15
CA THR A 27 -12.84 8.26 1.80
C THR A 27 -13.75 7.20 1.21
N ARG A 28 -13.33 6.56 0.10
CA ARG A 28 -14.15 5.57 -0.60
C ARG A 28 -13.87 4.13 -0.19
N LEU A 29 -13.01 3.95 0.77
CA LEU A 29 -12.64 2.61 1.24
C LEU A 29 -13.76 2.02 2.08
N LYS A 30 -13.97 0.72 1.93
CA LYS A 30 -15.02 0.00 2.66
C LYS A 30 -14.45 -1.23 3.34
N THR A 31 -15.02 -1.57 4.47
CA THR A 31 -14.72 -2.85 5.13
C THR A 31 -14.99 -3.99 4.15
N GLY A 32 -14.05 -4.90 4.03
CA GLY A 32 -14.10 -6.00 3.08
C GLY A 32 -13.29 -5.79 1.82
N ASP A 33 -12.91 -4.55 1.51
CA ASP A 33 -12.03 -4.28 0.38
C ASP A 33 -10.63 -4.83 0.66
N PHE A 34 -9.91 -5.18 -0.41
CA PHE A 34 -8.54 -5.67 -0.29
C PHE A 34 -7.54 -4.58 -0.65
N VAL A 35 -6.42 -4.59 0.04
CA VAL A 35 -5.29 -3.69 -0.22
C VAL A 35 -4.01 -4.51 -0.31
N GLU A 36 -3.04 -3.99 -1.05
CA GLU A 36 -1.72 -4.59 -1.14
C GLU A 36 -0.73 -3.74 -0.37
N VAL A 37 0.07 -4.39 0.47
CA VAL A 37 1.19 -3.75 1.16
C VAL A 37 2.44 -4.00 0.34
N TYR A 38 3.15 -2.93 0.01
CA TYR A 38 4.37 -3.05 -0.78
C TYR A 38 5.47 -2.16 -0.23
N THR A 39 6.71 -2.51 -0.60
CA THR A 39 7.87 -1.65 -0.39
C THR A 39 8.46 -1.31 -1.75
N LEU A 40 9.19 -0.21 -1.81
CA LEU A 40 9.91 0.17 -3.02
C LEU A 40 11.30 -0.46 -2.97
N GLY A 41 11.60 -1.27 -3.98
CA GLY A 41 12.89 -1.90 -4.14
C GLY A 41 13.87 -1.02 -4.91
N ASP A 42 14.70 -1.65 -5.74
CA ASP A 42 15.75 -0.97 -6.46
C ASP A 42 15.21 0.02 -7.49
N GLU A 43 15.99 1.07 -7.72
CA GLU A 43 15.70 2.02 -8.78
C GLU A 43 15.98 1.38 -10.14
N LEU A 44 15.03 1.54 -11.05
CA LEU A 44 15.20 1.14 -12.45
C LEU A 44 15.69 2.30 -13.26
N LYS A 45 16.68 2.06 -14.10
CA LYS A 45 17.16 3.03 -15.04
C LYS A 45 17.02 2.50 -16.46
N SER A 46 16.67 3.41 -17.38
CA SER A 46 16.66 3.08 -18.80
C SER A 46 18.08 2.91 -19.31
N LEU A 47 18.20 2.42 -20.53
CA LEU A 47 19.52 2.24 -21.15
C LEU A 47 20.30 3.53 -21.32
N ASP A 48 19.62 4.66 -21.39
CA ASP A 48 20.25 5.98 -21.50
C ASP A 48 20.42 6.70 -20.15
N GLY A 49 20.19 5.99 -19.03
CA GLY A 49 20.47 6.50 -17.71
C GLY A 49 19.32 7.24 -17.03
N LYS A 50 18.14 7.34 -17.64
CA LYS A 50 16.99 7.98 -17.01
C LYS A 50 16.38 7.10 -15.95
N SER A 51 15.98 7.70 -14.82
CA SER A 51 15.27 6.97 -13.79
C SER A 51 13.86 6.64 -14.27
N LEU A 52 13.49 5.39 -14.17
CA LEU A 52 12.13 4.90 -14.48
C LEU A 52 11.30 4.70 -13.21
N GLY A 53 11.88 4.99 -12.04
CA GLY A 53 11.26 4.77 -10.76
C GLY A 53 11.81 3.56 -10.05
N ARG A 54 11.13 3.14 -8.99
CA ARG A 54 11.56 2.01 -8.17
C ARG A 54 10.61 0.84 -8.35
N ILE A 55 11.14 -0.37 -8.25
CA ILE A 55 10.35 -1.59 -8.40
C ILE A 55 9.51 -1.80 -7.15
N PRO A 56 8.18 -1.83 -7.24
CA PRO A 56 7.36 -2.17 -6.09
C PRO A 56 7.45 -3.67 -5.79
N ILE A 57 7.68 -3.99 -4.53
CA ILE A 57 7.73 -5.37 -4.05
C ILE A 57 6.52 -5.60 -3.17
N ILE A 58 5.60 -6.45 -3.62
CA ILE A 58 4.39 -6.77 -2.87
C ILE A 58 4.77 -7.65 -1.70
N LYS A 59 4.47 -7.19 -0.49
CA LYS A 59 4.76 -7.91 0.74
C LYS A 59 3.57 -8.73 1.21
N ASP A 60 2.37 -8.20 1.04
CA ASP A 60 1.18 -8.89 1.53
C ASP A 60 -0.08 -8.32 0.88
N LYS A 61 -1.14 -9.09 0.93
CA LYS A 61 -2.48 -8.66 0.54
C LYS A 61 -3.38 -8.81 1.75
N LEU A 62 -3.99 -7.70 2.16
CA LEU A 62 -4.78 -7.64 3.38
C LEU A 62 -6.20 -7.18 3.08
N GLN A 63 -7.11 -7.47 4.00
CA GLN A 63 -8.49 -7.04 3.90
C GLN A 63 -8.74 -5.92 4.92
N ILE A 64 -9.47 -4.89 4.50
CA ILE A 64 -9.88 -3.82 5.40
C ILE A 64 -10.93 -4.37 6.35
N ILE A 65 -10.66 -4.29 7.65
CA ILE A 65 -11.57 -4.79 8.68
C ILE A 65 -12.25 -3.65 9.44
N GLN A 66 -11.72 -2.43 9.35
CA GLN A 66 -12.30 -1.29 10.03
C GLN A 66 -11.88 -0.01 9.31
N VAL A 67 -12.83 0.89 9.07
CA VAL A 67 -12.58 2.19 8.44
C VAL A 67 -12.88 3.28 9.45
N GLU A 68 -11.90 4.14 9.68
CA GLU A 68 -12.00 5.25 10.60
C GLU A 68 -11.68 6.57 9.89
N ASN A 69 -11.80 7.68 10.59
CA ASN A 69 -11.47 8.97 10.04
C ASN A 69 -9.95 9.18 10.06
N GLY A 70 -9.35 9.15 8.88
CA GLY A 70 -7.92 9.35 8.73
C GLY A 70 -7.08 8.07 8.77
N TYR A 71 -7.66 6.91 9.08
CA TYR A 71 -6.94 5.66 9.08
C TYR A 71 -7.87 4.46 8.88
N ILE A 72 -7.29 3.34 8.53
CA ILE A 72 -7.98 2.05 8.40
C ILE A 72 -7.18 0.96 9.09
N LEU A 73 -7.87 -0.09 9.50
CA LEU A 73 -7.22 -1.31 9.98
C LEU A 73 -7.36 -2.39 8.93
N CYS A 74 -6.25 -3.08 8.66
CA CYS A 74 -6.19 -4.13 7.67
C CYS A 74 -5.62 -5.40 8.29
N SER A 75 -6.19 -6.54 7.93
CA SER A 75 -5.78 -7.84 8.46
C SER A 75 -5.76 -8.89 7.36
N LYS A 76 -4.98 -9.92 7.61
CA LYS A 76 -5.00 -11.10 6.75
C LYS A 76 -6.32 -11.85 6.84
#